data_05abdd2d351ae9cd86608a47adbd1b6a
#
_entry.id   05abdd2d351ae9cd86608a47adbd1b6a
#
_cell.length_a   1.000
_cell.length_b   1.000
_cell.length_c   1.000
_cell.angle_alpha   90.00
_cell.angle_beta   90.00
_cell.angle_gamma   90.00
#
_symmetry.space_group_name_H-M   'P 1'
#
loop_
_entity.id
_entity.type
_entity.pdbx_description
1 polymer ?
#
loop_
_entity_poly.entity_id
_entity_poly.type
_entity_poly.pdbx_seq_one_letter_code
_entity_poly.pdbx_strand_id
1 'polypeptide(L)'
;MNLNLVGSVPEGLTRRARSFVSSDGVRADLPDAEQHRSFWEELGIPEIEIDRVVAFQRRWGGLVLPPAPEYDGGPRYFDVDTPDGSPATALNGSVVHGWWFEAGSQRTAVPYLFMIGPAGEFGIHAQRWVPLHASVEGWIESLALAYHARMWAKQIKKVAGEAVDALNLDDFQPVPEVQGLADNWWRGTDSLIAVYVGDGACDGAPASRTAWIYSGLDDWGLYGGVERSLQ
;
A
#
# COMPACT_ATOMS: atom_id res chain seq x y z
N MET A 1 17.45 2.20 17.21
CA MET A 1 16.31 2.88 16.56
C MET A 1 15.38 3.36 17.65
N ASN A 2 15.25 4.67 17.81
CA ASN A 2 14.29 5.24 18.74
C ASN A 2 12.92 5.26 18.06
N LEU A 3 11.89 4.76 18.72
CA LEU A 3 10.51 4.79 18.24
C LEU A 3 9.72 5.80 19.06
N ASN A 4 9.10 6.75 18.39
CA ASN A 4 8.28 7.79 18.99
C ASN A 4 6.82 7.61 18.54
N LEU A 5 5.86 8.07 19.34
CA LEU A 5 4.49 8.18 18.89
C LEU A 5 4.42 9.12 17.68
N VAL A 6 3.50 8.87 16.75
CA VAL A 6 3.31 9.74 15.58
C VAL A 6 2.83 11.11 16.07
N GLY A 7 3.72 12.09 16.08
CA GLY A 7 3.42 13.45 16.55
C GLY A 7 2.53 14.23 15.59
N SER A 8 2.62 13.94 14.28
CA SER A 8 1.76 14.51 13.25
C SER A 8 1.38 13.42 12.26
N VAL A 9 0.08 13.24 12.05
CA VAL A 9 -0.44 12.32 11.04
C VAL A 9 -0.37 13.01 9.67
N PRO A 10 0.13 12.33 8.63
CA PRO A 10 0.16 12.89 7.29
C PRO A 10 -1.22 13.38 6.81
N GLU A 11 -1.24 14.50 6.11
CA GLU A 11 -2.46 15.07 5.53
C GLU A 11 -2.99 14.20 4.38
N GLY A 12 -4.26 14.40 3.98
CA GLY A 12 -4.89 13.69 2.85
C GLY A 12 -5.40 12.28 3.17
N LEU A 13 -5.19 11.78 4.39
CA LEU A 13 -5.77 10.51 4.83
C LEU A 13 -7.25 10.65 5.20
N THR A 14 -8.02 9.60 4.93
CA THR A 14 -9.40 9.49 5.43
C THR A 14 -9.45 9.51 6.95
N ARG A 15 -10.63 9.67 7.53
CA ARG A 15 -10.82 9.61 8.99
C ARG A 15 -10.35 8.26 9.55
N ARG A 16 -10.66 7.15 8.87
CA ARG A 16 -10.27 5.79 9.28
C ARG A 16 -8.75 5.63 9.25
N ALA A 17 -8.11 5.93 8.12
CA ALA A 17 -6.66 5.83 7.98
C ALA A 17 -5.92 6.75 8.95
N ARG A 18 -6.43 7.95 9.19
CA ARG A 18 -5.88 8.88 10.18
C ARG A 18 -5.97 8.31 11.60
N SER A 19 -7.11 7.77 11.98
CA SER A 19 -7.29 7.13 13.29
C SER A 19 -6.33 5.95 13.45
N PHE A 20 -6.21 5.10 12.43
CA PHE A 20 -5.31 3.96 12.44
C PHE A 20 -3.85 4.38 12.60
N VAL A 21 -3.38 5.36 11.82
CA VAL A 21 -2.00 5.87 11.95
C VAL A 21 -1.75 6.48 13.33
N SER A 22 -2.73 7.21 13.87
CA SER A 22 -2.59 7.84 15.20
C SER A 22 -2.54 6.83 16.35
N SER A 23 -3.33 5.75 16.25
CA SER A 23 -3.47 4.77 17.34
C SER A 23 -2.42 3.68 17.31
N ASP A 24 -2.08 3.23 16.11
CA ASP A 24 -1.27 2.01 15.90
C ASP A 24 0.07 2.28 15.22
N GLY A 25 0.27 3.50 14.70
CA GLY A 25 1.52 3.90 14.07
C GLY A 25 2.55 4.38 15.08
N VAL A 26 3.82 4.13 14.79
CA VAL A 26 4.97 4.75 15.47
C VAL A 26 5.92 5.32 14.43
N ARG A 27 6.79 6.21 14.83
CA ARG A 27 7.77 6.81 13.91
C ARG A 27 9.20 6.54 14.40
N ALA A 28 10.03 6.05 13.49
CA ALA A 28 11.46 5.90 13.67
C ALA A 28 12.17 7.19 13.24
N ASP A 29 13.23 7.55 13.95
CA ASP A 29 14.11 8.64 13.55
C ASP A 29 14.96 8.17 12.36
N LEU A 30 14.88 8.90 11.25
CA LEU A 30 15.68 8.68 10.04
C LEU A 30 16.51 9.93 9.73
N PRO A 31 17.67 9.78 9.08
CA PRO A 31 18.39 10.91 8.48
C PRO A 31 17.52 11.61 7.43
N ASP A 32 17.65 12.92 7.28
CA ASP A 32 16.93 13.67 6.25
C ASP A 32 17.50 13.30 4.86
N ALA A 33 16.66 12.85 3.93
CA ALA A 33 17.05 12.52 2.57
C ALA A 33 17.65 13.72 1.80
N GLU A 34 17.35 14.95 2.21
CA GLU A 34 17.97 16.16 1.67
C GLU A 34 19.51 16.12 1.74
N GLN A 35 20.08 15.38 2.70
CA GLN A 35 21.53 15.21 2.84
C GLN A 35 22.17 14.50 1.63
N HIS A 36 21.38 13.75 0.86
CA HIS A 36 21.83 13.02 -0.32
C HIS A 36 21.69 13.81 -1.61
N ARG A 37 21.10 15.01 -1.59
CA ARG A 37 20.80 15.82 -2.77
C ARG A 37 22.01 15.99 -3.69
N SER A 38 23.13 16.51 -3.15
CA SER A 38 24.34 16.76 -3.96
C SER A 38 24.88 15.48 -4.59
N PHE A 39 24.83 14.36 -3.87
CA PHE A 39 25.24 13.07 -4.42
C PHE A 39 24.31 12.61 -5.55
N TRP A 40 23.02 12.77 -5.42
CA TRP A 40 22.04 12.42 -6.44
C TRP A 40 22.15 13.32 -7.68
N GLU A 41 22.45 14.61 -7.49
CA GLU A 41 22.74 15.54 -8.59
C GLU A 41 24.00 15.12 -9.36
N GLU A 42 25.07 14.69 -8.66
CA GLU A 42 26.29 14.16 -9.28
C GLU A 42 26.03 12.89 -10.10
N LEU A 43 25.06 12.07 -9.70
CA LEU A 43 24.59 10.90 -10.46
C LEU A 43 23.71 11.27 -11.67
N GLY A 44 23.39 12.55 -11.87
CA GLY A 44 22.56 13.03 -12.96
C GLY A 44 21.07 12.80 -12.78
N ILE A 45 20.62 12.58 -11.55
CA ILE A 45 19.18 12.45 -11.23
C ILE A 45 18.53 13.83 -11.40
N PRO A 46 17.41 13.96 -12.14
CA PRO A 46 16.72 15.23 -12.31
C PRO A 46 16.25 15.82 -10.98
N GLU A 47 16.39 17.13 -10.81
CA GLU A 47 16.00 17.86 -9.59
C GLU A 47 14.56 17.55 -9.17
N ILE A 48 13.63 17.50 -10.14
CA ILE A 48 12.22 17.18 -9.87
C ILE A 48 12.03 15.80 -9.22
N GLU A 49 12.87 14.83 -9.57
CA GLU A 49 12.82 13.48 -8.99
C GLU A 49 13.43 13.46 -7.59
N ILE A 50 14.51 14.20 -7.37
CA ILE A 50 15.08 14.40 -6.04
C ILE A 50 14.06 15.05 -5.12
N ASP A 51 13.39 16.11 -5.57
CA ASP A 51 12.33 16.78 -4.80
C ASP A 51 11.17 15.83 -4.45
N ARG A 52 10.80 14.94 -5.38
CA ARG A 52 9.76 13.93 -5.15
C ARG A 52 10.15 12.95 -4.04
N VAL A 53 11.38 12.46 -4.04
CA VAL A 53 11.91 11.55 -3.00
C VAL A 53 11.98 12.24 -1.65
N VAL A 54 12.50 13.47 -1.61
CA VAL A 54 12.59 14.27 -0.39
C VAL A 54 11.19 14.57 0.18
N ALA A 55 10.23 14.93 -0.68
CA ALA A 55 8.85 15.17 -0.26
C ALA A 55 8.19 13.90 0.30
N PHE A 56 8.44 12.74 -0.32
CA PHE A 56 7.98 11.45 0.17
C PHE A 56 8.55 11.17 1.56
N GLN A 57 9.86 11.28 1.74
CA GLN A 57 10.50 11.00 3.02
C GLN A 57 10.04 11.97 4.12
N ARG A 58 9.89 13.26 3.84
CA ARG A 58 9.37 14.24 4.81
C ARG A 58 7.97 13.88 5.28
N ARG A 59 7.15 13.32 4.40
CA ARG A 59 5.77 12.95 4.71
C ARG A 59 5.64 11.59 5.38
N TRP A 60 6.31 10.58 4.86
CA TRP A 60 6.13 9.19 5.25
C TRP A 60 7.32 8.60 6.01
N GLY A 61 8.50 9.17 5.87
CA GLY A 61 9.75 8.63 6.41
C GLY A 61 9.67 8.28 7.88
N GLY A 62 10.18 7.12 8.23
CA GLY A 62 10.17 6.57 9.56
C GLY A 62 8.83 6.01 10.03
N LEU A 63 7.73 6.19 9.29
CA LEU A 63 6.43 5.65 9.71
C LEU A 63 6.48 4.12 9.71
N VAL A 64 6.18 3.53 10.86
CA VAL A 64 6.03 2.09 11.11
C VAL A 64 4.57 1.84 11.37
N LEU A 65 3.95 0.99 10.58
CA LEU A 65 2.55 0.58 10.74
C LEU A 65 2.48 -0.88 11.19
N PRO A 66 1.38 -1.35 11.77
CA PRO A 66 1.14 -2.76 12.00
C PRO A 66 1.28 -3.60 10.72
N PRO A 67 1.60 -4.90 10.81
CA PRO A 67 1.79 -5.74 9.64
C PRO A 67 0.57 -5.82 8.74
N ALA A 68 0.76 -5.73 7.43
CA ALA A 68 -0.30 -6.00 6.46
C ALA A 68 -0.71 -7.49 6.50
N PRO A 69 -1.96 -7.85 6.17
CA PRO A 69 -2.40 -9.24 6.12
C PRO A 69 -1.73 -10.06 5.00
N GLU A 70 -1.23 -9.39 3.99
CA GLU A 70 -0.48 -9.97 2.86
C GLU A 70 0.89 -9.28 2.72
N TYR A 71 1.68 -9.66 1.71
CA TYR A 71 3.00 -9.08 1.41
C TYR A 71 3.99 -9.19 2.59
N ASP A 72 3.97 -10.34 3.29
CA ASP A 72 4.81 -10.58 4.48
C ASP A 72 4.80 -9.44 5.50
N GLY A 73 3.65 -8.80 5.64
CA GLY A 73 3.44 -7.70 6.58
C GLY A 73 3.71 -6.31 6.02
N GLY A 74 4.06 -6.20 4.74
CA GLY A 74 4.34 -4.91 4.10
C GLY A 74 5.69 -4.29 4.50
N PRO A 75 5.93 -3.03 4.20
CA PRO A 75 7.15 -2.33 4.60
C PRO A 75 7.34 -2.35 6.13
N ARG A 76 8.58 -2.54 6.56
CA ARG A 76 8.94 -2.50 7.98
C ARG A 76 8.77 -1.08 8.55
N TYR A 77 9.22 -0.10 7.80
CA TYR A 77 9.01 1.33 7.95
C TYR A 77 9.19 1.99 6.60
N PHE A 78 8.58 3.15 6.41
CA PHE A 78 8.79 3.91 5.20
C PHE A 78 10.16 4.59 5.22
N ASP A 79 10.89 4.48 4.14
CA ASP A 79 12.18 5.11 3.91
C ASP A 79 12.42 5.25 2.41
N VAL A 80 13.50 5.89 2.03
CA VAL A 80 13.86 6.11 0.64
C VAL A 80 15.28 5.64 0.37
N ASP A 81 15.52 5.25 -0.87
CA ASP A 81 16.83 4.98 -1.42
C ASP A 81 17.08 5.87 -2.65
N THR A 82 18.21 5.70 -3.29
CA THR A 82 18.60 6.44 -4.51
C THR A 82 17.58 6.19 -5.61
N PRO A 83 17.03 7.25 -6.23
CA PRO A 83 16.15 7.10 -7.38
C PRO A 83 16.81 6.37 -8.54
N ASP A 84 16.09 5.46 -9.19
CA ASP A 84 16.53 4.68 -10.34
C ASP A 84 15.68 5.01 -11.57
N GLY A 85 16.32 5.39 -12.69
CA GLY A 85 15.69 5.67 -13.97
C GLY A 85 15.61 4.47 -14.91
N SER A 86 15.97 3.27 -14.46
CA SER A 86 15.91 2.05 -15.29
C SER A 86 14.46 1.69 -15.63
N PRO A 87 14.20 1.31 -16.89
CA PRO A 87 12.85 0.90 -17.28
C PRO A 87 12.42 -0.39 -16.60
N ALA A 88 11.16 -0.47 -16.20
CA ALA A 88 10.55 -1.67 -15.62
C ALA A 88 9.56 -2.32 -16.58
N THR A 89 9.37 -3.63 -16.47
CA THR A 89 8.34 -4.37 -17.22
C THR A 89 7.04 -4.44 -16.42
N ALA A 90 5.95 -3.91 -16.96
CA ALA A 90 4.62 -4.00 -16.37
C ALA A 90 4.00 -5.40 -16.54
N LEU A 91 2.88 -5.65 -15.86
CA LEU A 91 2.14 -6.92 -15.90
C LEU A 91 1.72 -7.35 -17.32
N ASN A 92 1.33 -6.40 -18.16
CA ASN A 92 0.94 -6.64 -19.56
C ASN A 92 2.12 -6.80 -20.51
N GLY A 93 3.36 -6.82 -19.99
CA GLY A 93 4.58 -6.92 -20.78
C GLY A 93 5.05 -5.62 -21.42
N SER A 94 4.34 -4.50 -21.22
CA SER A 94 4.80 -3.20 -21.68
C SER A 94 5.98 -2.69 -20.85
N VAL A 95 6.82 -1.86 -21.47
CA VAL A 95 7.93 -1.20 -20.76
C VAL A 95 7.42 0.11 -20.20
N VAL A 96 7.61 0.30 -18.89
CA VAL A 96 7.31 1.53 -18.18
C VAL A 96 8.61 2.29 -17.98
N HIS A 97 8.63 3.55 -18.39
CA HIS A 97 9.75 4.46 -18.22
C HIS A 97 9.44 5.47 -17.13
N GLY A 98 10.46 5.93 -16.44
CA GLY A 98 10.36 6.94 -15.40
C GLY A 98 11.35 6.70 -14.29
N TRP A 99 11.17 7.39 -13.17
CA TRP A 99 12.02 7.29 -12.01
C TRP A 99 11.29 6.58 -10.87
N TRP A 100 12.00 5.69 -10.23
CA TRP A 100 11.52 4.82 -9.16
C TRP A 100 12.35 5.08 -7.91
N PHE A 101 11.80 4.83 -6.76
CA PHE A 101 12.58 4.74 -5.53
C PHE A 101 11.93 3.78 -4.55
N GLU A 102 12.75 3.20 -3.68
CA GLU A 102 12.25 2.30 -2.63
C GLU A 102 11.36 3.06 -1.65
N ALA A 103 10.22 2.46 -1.31
CA ALA A 103 9.26 3.03 -0.37
C ALA A 103 9.52 2.61 1.07
N GLY A 104 10.45 1.67 1.29
CA GLY A 104 10.82 1.17 2.60
C GLY A 104 11.33 -0.26 2.58
N SER A 105 12.13 -0.60 3.59
CA SER A 105 12.71 -1.93 3.74
C SER A 105 11.65 -2.99 4.06
N GLN A 106 11.89 -4.23 3.64
CA GLN A 106 11.00 -5.36 3.92
C GLN A 106 11.06 -5.76 5.40
N ARG A 107 9.97 -6.36 5.90
CA ARG A 107 9.92 -6.96 7.24
C ARG A 107 10.58 -8.33 7.28
N THR A 108 10.49 -9.07 6.20
CA THR A 108 11.01 -10.43 6.01
C THR A 108 11.82 -10.51 4.73
N ALA A 109 12.55 -11.59 4.52
CA ALA A 109 13.27 -11.82 3.28
C ALA A 109 12.29 -12.25 2.18
N VAL A 110 11.78 -11.29 1.42
CA VAL A 110 10.92 -11.50 0.25
C VAL A 110 11.68 -11.15 -1.04
N PRO A 111 11.31 -11.75 -2.19
CA PRO A 111 12.03 -11.55 -3.45
C PRO A 111 11.68 -10.26 -4.18
N TYR A 112 10.97 -9.33 -3.56
CA TYR A 112 10.55 -8.06 -4.16
C TYR A 112 10.86 -6.87 -3.24
N LEU A 113 10.91 -5.69 -3.84
CA LEU A 113 11.05 -4.40 -3.16
C LEU A 113 9.69 -3.68 -3.14
N PHE A 114 9.44 -2.91 -2.08
CA PHE A 114 8.33 -1.95 -2.07
C PHE A 114 8.81 -0.64 -2.71
N MET A 115 8.13 -0.20 -3.75
CA MET A 115 8.57 0.91 -4.59
C MET A 115 7.49 1.97 -4.76
N ILE A 116 7.94 3.19 -5.01
CA ILE A 116 7.11 4.26 -5.56
C ILE A 116 7.40 4.36 -7.05
N GLY A 117 6.37 4.17 -7.86
CA GLY A 117 6.44 4.26 -9.32
C GLY A 117 6.45 5.70 -9.84
N PRO A 118 6.64 5.87 -11.17
CA PRO A 118 6.81 7.20 -11.79
C PRO A 118 5.60 8.13 -11.63
N ALA A 119 4.38 7.60 -11.54
CA ALA A 119 3.16 8.40 -11.34
C ALA A 119 2.75 8.51 -9.86
N GLY A 120 3.59 8.00 -8.93
CA GLY A 120 3.36 8.05 -7.50
C GLY A 120 2.68 6.81 -6.92
N GLU A 121 2.49 5.77 -7.73
CA GLU A 121 1.88 4.51 -7.32
C GLU A 121 2.74 3.81 -6.25
N PHE A 122 2.10 3.24 -5.26
CA PHE A 122 2.72 2.31 -4.32
C PHE A 122 2.57 0.88 -4.86
N GLY A 123 3.68 0.14 -4.92
CA GLY A 123 3.64 -1.22 -5.44
C GLY A 123 4.86 -2.06 -5.06
N ILE A 124 4.99 -3.22 -5.71
CA ILE A 124 6.10 -4.15 -5.55
C ILE A 124 6.82 -4.37 -6.87
N HIS A 125 8.12 -4.54 -6.80
CA HIS A 125 8.99 -4.78 -7.95
C HIS A 125 9.96 -5.94 -7.67
N ALA A 126 9.95 -6.94 -8.56
CA ALA A 126 10.96 -7.99 -8.65
C ALA A 126 11.33 -8.18 -10.13
N GLN A 127 10.77 -9.18 -10.80
CA GLN A 127 10.89 -9.34 -12.24
C GLN A 127 9.98 -8.39 -13.02
N ARG A 128 8.87 -7.96 -12.38
CA ARG A 128 7.86 -7.07 -12.95
C ARG A 128 7.46 -6.01 -11.95
N TRP A 129 7.08 -4.86 -12.48
CA TRP A 129 6.42 -3.83 -11.71
C TRP A 129 4.93 -4.13 -11.54
N VAL A 130 4.48 -4.15 -10.31
CA VAL A 130 3.08 -4.34 -9.95
C VAL A 130 2.63 -3.18 -9.07
N PRO A 131 1.94 -2.18 -9.63
CA PRO A 131 1.33 -1.14 -8.83
C PRO A 131 0.15 -1.73 -8.06
N LEU A 132 0.21 -1.70 -6.73
CA LEU A 132 -0.83 -2.21 -5.84
C LEU A 132 -1.93 -1.18 -5.66
N HIS A 133 -1.54 0.07 -5.38
CA HIS A 133 -2.42 1.22 -5.15
C HIS A 133 -1.90 2.44 -5.89
N ALA A 134 -2.80 3.37 -6.24
CA ALA A 134 -2.43 4.59 -6.95
C ALA A 134 -1.58 5.55 -6.09
N SER A 135 -1.50 5.33 -4.78
CA SER A 135 -0.68 6.12 -3.86
C SER A 135 -0.40 5.37 -2.55
N VAL A 136 0.51 5.92 -1.73
CA VAL A 136 0.76 5.43 -0.36
C VAL A 136 -0.48 5.58 0.52
N GLU A 137 -1.26 6.63 0.32
CA GLU A 137 -2.53 6.84 1.03
C GLU A 137 -3.49 5.69 0.80
N GLY A 138 -3.60 5.22 -0.44
CA GLY A 138 -4.42 4.04 -0.80
C GLY A 138 -3.94 2.77 -0.11
N TRP A 139 -2.63 2.54 -0.04
CA TRP A 139 -2.04 1.44 0.72
C TRP A 139 -2.40 1.52 2.21
N ILE A 140 -2.21 2.70 2.84
CA ILE A 140 -2.52 2.91 4.26
C ILE A 140 -4.02 2.73 4.52
N GLU A 141 -4.86 3.19 3.61
CA GLU A 141 -6.31 3.02 3.68
C GLU A 141 -6.70 1.54 3.62
N SER A 142 -6.10 0.76 2.70
CA SER A 142 -6.29 -0.68 2.59
C SER A 142 -5.92 -1.39 3.90
N LEU A 143 -4.78 -1.01 4.49
CA LEU A 143 -4.32 -1.56 5.76
C LEU A 143 -5.26 -1.20 6.93
N ALA A 144 -5.65 0.07 7.04
CA ALA A 144 -6.59 0.54 8.04
C ALA A 144 -7.94 -0.18 7.93
N LEU A 145 -8.43 -0.38 6.70
CA LEU A 145 -9.67 -1.10 6.44
C LEU A 145 -9.56 -2.57 6.85
N ALA A 146 -8.43 -3.23 6.59
CA ALA A 146 -8.20 -4.62 6.99
C ALA A 146 -8.24 -4.79 8.51
N TYR A 147 -7.58 -3.90 9.25
CA TYR A 147 -7.61 -3.90 10.71
C TYR A 147 -9.00 -3.59 11.25
N HIS A 148 -9.67 -2.60 10.68
CA HIS A 148 -11.03 -2.25 11.05
C HIS A 148 -12.01 -3.40 10.80
N ALA A 149 -12.02 -3.95 9.58
CA ALA A 149 -12.89 -5.06 9.21
C ALA A 149 -12.66 -6.29 10.10
N ARG A 150 -11.40 -6.61 10.40
CA ARG A 150 -11.04 -7.72 11.29
C ARG A 150 -11.59 -7.56 12.70
N MET A 151 -11.66 -6.33 13.21
CA MET A 151 -12.18 -6.03 14.55
C MET A 151 -13.69 -6.21 14.65
N TRP A 152 -14.42 -5.90 13.57
CA TRP A 152 -15.90 -5.82 13.59
C TRP A 152 -16.60 -6.99 12.89
N ALA A 153 -15.89 -7.78 12.07
CA ALA A 153 -16.48 -8.93 11.39
C ALA A 153 -16.84 -10.06 12.37
N LYS A 154 -18.01 -10.64 12.18
CA LYS A 154 -18.43 -11.85 12.90
C LYS A 154 -17.76 -13.10 12.35
N GLN A 155 -17.42 -13.10 11.06
CA GLN A 155 -16.73 -14.18 10.39
C GLN A 155 -15.65 -13.61 9.46
N ILE A 156 -14.51 -14.31 9.40
CA ILE A 156 -13.40 -13.99 8.50
C ILE A 156 -13.02 -15.27 7.78
N LYS A 157 -12.98 -15.21 6.44
CA LYS A 157 -12.59 -16.33 5.60
C LYS A 157 -11.49 -15.89 4.65
N LYS A 158 -10.41 -16.67 4.54
CA LYS A 158 -9.40 -16.54 3.51
C LYS A 158 -9.67 -17.55 2.40
N VAL A 159 -9.60 -17.12 1.15
CA VAL A 159 -9.61 -17.98 -0.05
C VAL A 159 -8.36 -17.70 -0.87
N ALA A 160 -7.90 -18.64 -1.66
CA ALA A 160 -6.69 -18.52 -2.46
C ALA A 160 -6.83 -19.23 -3.83
N GLY A 161 -5.95 -18.85 -4.76
CA GLY A 161 -5.88 -19.46 -6.09
C GLY A 161 -7.18 -19.26 -6.88
N GLU A 162 -7.63 -20.30 -7.56
CA GLU A 162 -8.83 -20.28 -8.43
C GLU A 162 -10.12 -19.92 -7.68
N ALA A 163 -10.17 -20.15 -6.37
CA ALA A 163 -11.33 -19.76 -5.55
C ALA A 163 -11.51 -18.22 -5.46
N VAL A 164 -10.47 -17.46 -5.73
CA VAL A 164 -10.55 -15.99 -5.81
C VAL A 164 -11.28 -15.58 -7.09
N ASP A 165 -11.00 -16.24 -8.21
CA ASP A 165 -11.63 -15.95 -9.51
C ASP A 165 -13.13 -16.36 -9.52
N ALA A 166 -13.50 -17.30 -8.64
CA ALA A 166 -14.88 -17.75 -8.47
C ALA A 166 -15.73 -16.83 -7.55
N LEU A 167 -15.15 -15.77 -6.98
CA LEU A 167 -15.90 -14.84 -6.15
C LEU A 167 -16.88 -14.05 -7.02
N ASN A 168 -18.17 -14.13 -6.68
CA ASN A 168 -19.17 -13.26 -7.30
C ASN A 168 -19.14 -11.88 -6.60
N LEU A 169 -18.80 -10.84 -7.36
CA LEU A 169 -18.72 -9.46 -6.91
C LEU A 169 -19.83 -8.55 -7.50
N ASP A 170 -20.82 -9.13 -8.20
CA ASP A 170 -21.87 -8.36 -8.91
C ASP A 170 -22.68 -7.46 -7.97
N ASP A 171 -22.91 -7.91 -6.72
CA ASP A 171 -23.64 -7.16 -5.70
C ASP A 171 -22.73 -6.28 -4.82
N PHE A 172 -21.46 -6.17 -5.16
CA PHE A 172 -20.49 -5.42 -4.39
C PHE A 172 -20.08 -4.14 -5.12
N GLN A 173 -19.79 -3.11 -4.35
CA GLN A 173 -19.26 -1.85 -4.86
C GLN A 173 -17.77 -1.72 -4.51
N PRO A 174 -16.92 -1.22 -5.41
CA PRO A 174 -15.53 -0.96 -5.09
C PRO A 174 -15.42 0.08 -3.97
N VAL A 175 -14.39 -0.06 -3.14
CA VAL A 175 -14.05 0.91 -2.08
C VAL A 175 -13.03 1.90 -2.63
N PRO A 176 -13.44 3.09 -3.09
CA PRO A 176 -12.57 4.02 -3.82
C PRO A 176 -11.44 4.58 -2.97
N GLU A 177 -11.63 4.63 -1.65
CA GLU A 177 -10.64 5.19 -0.72
C GLU A 177 -9.31 4.42 -0.73
N VAL A 178 -9.34 3.12 -1.06
CA VAL A 178 -8.12 2.30 -1.16
C VAL A 178 -7.34 2.54 -2.44
N GLN A 179 -7.91 3.28 -3.41
CA GLN A 179 -7.25 3.61 -4.67
C GLN A 179 -6.57 2.39 -5.34
N GLY A 180 -7.26 1.24 -5.28
CA GLY A 180 -6.72 -0.05 -5.70
C GLY A 180 -6.42 -0.10 -7.19
N LEU A 181 -5.29 -0.73 -7.55
CA LEU A 181 -4.88 -1.05 -8.92
C LEU A 181 -4.82 -2.56 -9.11
N ALA A 182 -3.78 -3.22 -8.63
CA ALA A 182 -3.75 -4.69 -8.58
C ALA A 182 -4.58 -5.21 -7.41
N ASP A 183 -4.47 -4.58 -6.24
CA ASP A 183 -5.22 -4.97 -5.04
C ASP A 183 -6.46 -4.10 -4.89
N ASN A 184 -7.59 -4.74 -4.58
CA ASN A 184 -8.86 -4.04 -4.54
C ASN A 184 -9.71 -4.46 -3.33
N TRP A 185 -10.58 -3.55 -2.92
CA TRP A 185 -11.58 -3.80 -1.90
C TRP A 185 -12.99 -3.58 -2.43
N TRP A 186 -13.89 -4.43 -1.97
CA TRP A 186 -15.28 -4.47 -2.37
C TRP A 186 -16.18 -4.45 -1.15
N ARG A 187 -17.25 -3.66 -1.21
CA ARG A 187 -18.22 -3.49 -0.11
C ARG A 187 -19.57 -4.02 -0.55
N GLY A 188 -20.10 -5.00 0.20
CA GLY A 188 -21.46 -5.51 0.10
C GLY A 188 -22.38 -4.92 1.17
N THR A 189 -23.53 -5.55 1.38
CA THR A 189 -24.54 -5.09 2.33
C THR A 189 -24.08 -5.25 3.79
N ASP A 190 -23.39 -6.36 4.11
CA ASP A 190 -22.87 -6.69 5.44
C ASP A 190 -21.46 -7.26 5.40
N SER A 191 -20.75 -7.07 4.30
CA SER A 191 -19.46 -7.72 4.06
C SER A 191 -18.49 -6.81 3.33
N LEU A 192 -17.19 -7.04 3.60
CA LEU A 192 -16.08 -6.48 2.86
C LEU A 192 -15.24 -7.62 2.28
N ILE A 193 -14.78 -7.45 1.07
CA ILE A 193 -13.87 -8.40 0.39
C ILE A 193 -12.61 -7.64 -0.01
N ALA A 194 -11.47 -8.09 0.50
CA ALA A 194 -10.16 -7.63 0.03
C ALA A 194 -9.59 -8.67 -0.94
N VAL A 195 -9.20 -8.25 -2.13
CA VAL A 195 -8.58 -9.11 -3.15
C VAL A 195 -7.15 -8.64 -3.36
N TYR A 196 -6.20 -9.54 -3.13
CA TYR A 196 -4.76 -9.30 -3.25
C TYR A 196 -4.22 -10.18 -4.37
N VAL A 197 -3.74 -9.56 -5.44
CA VAL A 197 -3.21 -10.26 -6.62
C VAL A 197 -1.76 -9.90 -6.93
N GLY A 198 -1.22 -8.87 -6.28
CA GLY A 198 0.09 -8.32 -6.60
C GLY A 198 1.23 -9.32 -6.49
N ASP A 199 1.25 -10.14 -5.43
CA ASP A 199 2.31 -11.12 -5.20
C ASP A 199 2.34 -12.16 -6.34
N GLY A 200 1.19 -12.76 -6.64
CA GLY A 200 1.05 -13.70 -7.75
C GLY A 200 1.36 -13.09 -9.12
N ALA A 201 1.12 -11.80 -9.28
CA ALA A 201 1.40 -11.08 -10.51
C ALA A 201 2.90 -10.76 -10.66
N CYS A 202 3.58 -10.43 -9.56
CA CYS A 202 5.01 -10.12 -9.53
C CYS A 202 5.87 -11.31 -9.96
N ASP A 203 5.54 -12.51 -9.47
CA ASP A 203 6.28 -13.74 -9.73
C ASP A 203 5.73 -14.56 -10.91
N GLY A 204 4.64 -14.11 -11.55
CA GLY A 204 3.97 -14.86 -12.59
C GLY A 204 3.29 -16.15 -12.09
N ALA A 205 2.95 -16.20 -10.80
CA ALA A 205 2.32 -17.35 -10.14
C ALA A 205 0.84 -17.02 -9.77
N PRO A 206 -0.14 -17.22 -10.67
CA PRO A 206 -1.55 -16.93 -10.43
C PRO A 206 -2.14 -17.61 -9.18
N ALA A 207 -1.54 -18.72 -8.75
CA ALA A 207 -1.95 -19.45 -7.55
C ALA A 207 -1.73 -18.68 -6.25
N SER A 208 -0.87 -17.63 -6.26
CA SER A 208 -0.59 -16.79 -5.10
C SER A 208 -1.63 -15.70 -4.84
N ARG A 209 -2.71 -15.62 -5.64
CA ARG A 209 -3.82 -14.70 -5.39
C ARG A 209 -4.56 -15.10 -4.13
N THR A 210 -4.91 -14.11 -3.32
CA THR A 210 -5.68 -14.33 -2.10
C THR A 210 -6.83 -13.34 -1.99
N ALA A 211 -7.87 -13.74 -1.27
CA ALA A 211 -8.91 -12.82 -0.85
C ALA A 211 -9.32 -13.07 0.60
N TRP A 212 -9.59 -11.99 1.31
CA TRP A 212 -10.14 -12.01 2.66
C TRP A 212 -11.58 -11.53 2.61
N ILE A 213 -12.49 -12.34 3.13
CA ILE A 213 -13.91 -12.06 3.21
C ILE A 213 -14.26 -11.82 4.67
N TYR A 214 -14.70 -10.61 4.96
CA TYR A 214 -15.15 -10.16 6.28
C TYR A 214 -16.66 -10.03 6.23
N SER A 215 -17.41 -10.80 7.01
CA SER A 215 -18.88 -10.82 6.96
C SER A 215 -19.54 -10.63 8.32
N GLY A 216 -20.84 -10.26 8.29
CA GLY A 216 -21.62 -9.91 9.46
C GLY A 216 -21.23 -8.54 10.05
N LEU A 217 -20.76 -7.64 9.20
CA LEU A 217 -20.45 -6.25 9.54
C LEU A 217 -21.73 -5.42 9.62
N ASP A 218 -21.80 -4.55 10.61
CA ASP A 218 -22.79 -3.47 10.65
C ASP A 218 -22.29 -2.23 9.86
N ASP A 219 -23.07 -1.17 9.84
CA ASP A 219 -22.71 0.08 9.16
C ASP A 219 -21.36 0.65 9.62
N TRP A 220 -21.06 0.55 10.91
CA TRP A 220 -19.78 1.01 11.42
C TRP A 220 -18.63 0.13 10.91
N GLY A 221 -18.81 -1.19 10.94
CA GLY A 221 -17.85 -2.15 10.41
C GLY A 221 -17.58 -1.96 8.91
N LEU A 222 -18.61 -1.58 8.14
CA LEU A 222 -18.50 -1.35 6.69
C LEU A 222 -17.81 -0.04 6.33
N TYR A 223 -18.07 1.04 7.07
CA TYR A 223 -17.66 2.39 6.70
C TYR A 223 -16.55 2.98 7.59
N GLY A 224 -16.42 2.52 8.85
CA GLY A 224 -15.36 2.98 9.75
C GLY A 224 -15.30 4.49 9.96
N GLY A 225 -16.46 5.18 9.93
CA GLY A 225 -16.56 6.62 10.05
C GLY A 225 -16.18 7.42 8.78
N VAL A 226 -16.00 6.75 7.64
CA VAL A 226 -15.98 7.40 6.32
C VAL A 226 -17.44 7.72 5.94
N GLU A 227 -17.70 8.94 5.44
CA GLU A 227 -19.03 9.35 5.03
C GLU A 227 -19.53 8.47 3.87
N ARG A 228 -20.81 8.06 3.95
CA ARG A 228 -21.46 7.43 2.80
C ARG A 228 -21.52 8.45 1.66
N SER A 229 -20.90 8.14 0.54
CA SER A 229 -21.17 8.89 -0.68
C SER A 229 -22.65 8.63 -1.03
N LEU A 230 -23.50 9.61 -0.76
CA LEU A 230 -24.90 9.58 -1.23
C LEU A 230 -24.84 9.64 -2.76
N GLN A 231 -25.16 8.51 -3.39
CA GLN A 231 -25.44 8.43 -4.83
C GLN A 231 -26.86 8.89 -5.11
#